data_6cacb3db9283b975202d4c6aba9b0348
#
_entry.id   6cacb3db9283b975202d4c6aba9b0348
#
_cell.length_a   1.000
_cell.length_b   1.000
_cell.length_c   1.000
_cell.angle_alpha   90.00
_cell.angle_beta   90.00
_cell.angle_gamma   90.00
#
_symmetry.space_group_name_H-M   'P 1'
#
loop_
_entity.id
_entity.type
_entity.pdbx_description
1 polymer ?
#
loop_
_entity_poly.entity_id
_entity_poly.type
_entity_poly.pdbx_seq_one_letter_code
_entity_poly.pdbx_strand_id
1 'polypeptide(L)'
;MPTRIEPLVNGEYYHILNRGVAKMPIFTTNRDYIRFIETFRYYIDGNVDVGYSKSTREEKNAMPRKPIIEIVCYCVMPNHFHFLVKQNEDGGIRNFIRKTTNSYAKYFNIKRKR
;
A
#
# COMPACT_ATOMS: atom_id res chain seq x y z
N MET A 1 -15.03 4.23 4.30
CA MET A 1 -14.65 2.88 4.73
C MET A 1 -15.37 2.48 5.99
N PRO A 2 -15.88 1.26 6.05
CA PRO A 2 -16.47 0.82 7.30
C PRO A 2 -15.40 0.71 8.38
N THR A 3 -15.78 1.08 9.60
CA THR A 3 -14.90 0.99 10.74
C THR A 3 -14.87 -0.46 11.23
N ARG A 4 -13.69 -0.98 11.49
CA ARG A 4 -13.60 -2.32 12.09
C ARG A 4 -14.05 -2.24 13.55
N ILE A 5 -14.87 -3.19 13.94
CA ILE A 5 -15.33 -3.29 15.31
C ILE A 5 -14.23 -3.91 16.18
N GLU A 6 -13.54 -4.90 15.65
CA GLU A 6 -12.49 -5.61 16.36
C GLU A 6 -11.12 -5.08 15.97
N PRO A 7 -10.21 -4.86 16.91
CA PRO A 7 -8.87 -4.43 16.58
C PRO A 7 -8.09 -5.53 15.84
N LEU A 8 -7.16 -5.12 14.99
CA LEU A 8 -6.25 -6.04 14.32
C LEU A 8 -5.20 -6.49 15.33
N VAL A 9 -4.95 -7.79 15.35
CA VAL A 9 -4.07 -8.44 16.34
C VAL A 9 -2.69 -8.69 15.72
N ASN A 10 -1.63 -8.37 16.46
CA ASN A 10 -0.27 -8.61 16.00
C ASN A 10 -0.02 -10.11 15.88
N GLY A 11 0.68 -10.49 14.82
CA GLY A 11 0.98 -11.90 14.57
C GLY A 11 -0.10 -12.64 13.81
N GLU A 12 -1.24 -12.02 13.57
CA GLU A 12 -2.35 -12.66 12.86
C GLU A 12 -2.38 -12.20 11.40
N TYR A 13 -3.06 -12.99 10.57
CA TYR A 13 -3.16 -12.78 9.14
C TYR A 13 -4.52 -12.19 8.79
N TYR A 14 -4.52 -11.27 7.82
CA TYR A 14 -5.75 -10.59 7.40
C TYR A 14 -5.78 -10.44 5.88
N HIS A 15 -6.98 -10.58 5.34
CA HIS A 15 -7.23 -10.29 3.93
C HIS A 15 -7.73 -8.84 3.82
N ILE A 16 -7.01 -8.03 3.05
CA ILE A 16 -7.33 -6.62 2.86
C ILE A 16 -7.78 -6.42 1.43
N LEU A 17 -8.94 -5.81 1.26
CA LEU A 17 -9.51 -5.50 -0.05
C LEU A 17 -9.77 -4.00 -0.12
N ASN A 18 -9.40 -3.38 -1.24
CA ASN A 18 -9.74 -1.99 -1.49
C ASN A 18 -10.15 -1.82 -2.95
N ARG A 19 -11.18 -1.00 -3.17
CA ARG A 19 -11.75 -0.79 -4.50
C ARG A 19 -11.74 0.68 -4.87
N GLY A 20 -11.70 0.94 -6.19
CA GLY A 20 -11.89 2.28 -6.71
C GLY A 20 -13.33 2.74 -6.50
N VAL A 21 -13.49 4.06 -6.43
CA VAL A 21 -14.82 4.67 -6.27
C VAL A 21 -15.66 4.36 -7.50
N ALA A 22 -16.91 3.93 -7.28
CA ALA A 22 -17.86 3.62 -8.35
C ALA A 22 -17.31 2.60 -9.35
N LYS A 23 -16.47 1.70 -8.88
CA LYS A 23 -15.84 0.67 -9.71
C LYS A 23 -14.97 1.24 -10.83
N MET A 24 -14.56 2.50 -10.71
CA MET A 24 -13.66 3.11 -11.69
C MET A 24 -12.29 2.44 -11.68
N PRO A 25 -11.65 2.33 -12.84
CA PRO A 25 -10.28 1.79 -12.87
C PRO A 25 -9.33 2.66 -12.08
N ILE A 26 -8.46 2.04 -11.30
CA ILE A 26 -7.41 2.72 -10.57
C ILE A 26 -6.02 2.34 -11.10
N PHE A 27 -5.97 1.34 -11.98
CA PHE A 27 -4.75 0.97 -12.68
C PHE A 27 -5.11 0.90 -14.16
N THR A 28 -4.56 1.80 -14.96
CA THR A 28 -4.91 1.90 -16.38
C THR A 28 -3.78 1.55 -17.33
N THR A 29 -2.54 1.49 -16.82
CA THR A 29 -1.37 1.14 -17.62
C THR A 29 -0.46 0.22 -16.82
N ASN A 30 0.48 -0.43 -17.51
CA ASN A 30 1.49 -1.23 -16.81
C ASN A 30 2.29 -0.38 -15.84
N ARG A 31 2.54 0.88 -16.19
CA ARG A 31 3.27 1.78 -15.32
C ARG A 31 2.52 2.00 -14.00
N ASP A 32 1.20 2.05 -14.04
CA ASP A 32 0.38 2.20 -12.83
C ASP A 32 0.56 1.00 -11.91
N TYR A 33 0.53 -0.21 -12.46
CA TYR A 33 0.73 -1.42 -11.67
C TYR A 33 2.12 -1.45 -11.04
N ILE A 34 3.13 -1.13 -11.83
CA ILE A 34 4.51 -1.12 -11.35
C ILE A 34 4.67 -0.08 -10.24
N ARG A 35 4.12 1.12 -10.44
CA ARG A 35 4.20 2.19 -9.44
C ARG A 35 3.54 1.77 -8.14
N PHE A 36 2.40 1.11 -8.21
CA PHE A 36 1.70 0.65 -7.01
C PHE A 36 2.53 -0.39 -6.26
N ILE A 37 3.09 -1.36 -6.99
CA ILE A 37 3.91 -2.41 -6.38
C ILE A 37 5.15 -1.80 -5.71
N GLU A 38 5.83 -0.89 -6.38
CA GLU A 38 6.98 -0.21 -5.79
C GLU A 38 6.59 0.59 -4.56
N THR A 39 5.43 1.22 -4.60
CA THR A 39 4.94 2.03 -3.50
C THR A 39 4.67 1.18 -2.26
N PHE A 40 3.93 0.08 -2.41
CA PHE A 40 3.62 -0.71 -1.23
C PHE A 40 4.85 -1.42 -0.67
N ARG A 41 5.78 -1.83 -1.52
CA ARG A 41 7.03 -2.41 -1.04
C ARG A 41 7.83 -1.43 -0.20
N TYR A 42 7.82 -0.16 -0.59
CA TYR A 42 8.49 0.89 0.15
C TYR A 42 7.89 1.09 1.54
N TYR A 43 6.57 1.08 1.64
CA TYR A 43 5.88 1.35 2.89
C TYR A 43 5.73 0.15 3.82
N ILE A 44 6.28 -0.99 3.47
CA ILE A 44 6.40 -2.09 4.42
C ILE A 44 7.28 -1.68 5.60
N ASP A 45 8.25 -0.81 5.35
CA ASP A 45 9.16 -0.31 6.39
C ASP A 45 8.49 0.84 7.16
N GLY A 46 8.32 0.66 8.46
CA GLY A 46 7.73 1.69 9.32
C GLY A 46 8.66 2.85 9.61
N ASN A 47 9.94 2.75 9.27
CA ASN A 47 10.93 3.80 9.55
C ASN A 47 11.16 4.77 8.40
N VAL A 48 10.41 4.66 7.30
CA VAL A 48 10.59 5.59 6.19
C VAL A 48 10.00 6.95 6.56
N ASP A 49 10.81 7.99 6.47
CA ASP A 49 10.41 9.36 6.80
C ASP A 49 10.05 10.18 5.58
N VAL A 50 10.58 9.79 4.43
CA VAL A 50 10.39 10.52 3.18
C VAL A 50 9.32 9.81 2.36
N GLY A 51 8.38 10.58 1.81
CA GLY A 51 7.35 10.00 0.93
C GLY A 51 7.98 9.36 -0.30
N TYR A 52 7.33 8.35 -0.84
CA TYR A 52 7.90 7.58 -1.95
C TYR A 52 8.32 8.45 -3.12
N SER A 53 7.48 9.41 -3.52
CA SER A 53 7.77 10.23 -4.70
C SER A 53 8.99 11.11 -4.53
N LYS A 54 9.40 11.40 -3.29
CA LYS A 54 10.56 12.24 -3.00
C LYS A 54 11.77 11.45 -2.56
N SER A 55 11.66 10.13 -2.48
CA SER A 55 12.76 9.30 -2.03
C SER A 55 13.80 9.10 -3.14
N THR A 56 15.04 8.85 -2.74
CA THR A 56 16.10 8.53 -3.69
C THR A 56 15.95 7.10 -4.19
N ARG A 57 16.70 6.76 -5.25
CA ARG A 57 16.71 5.39 -5.76
C ARG A 57 17.18 4.41 -4.68
N GLU A 58 18.20 4.81 -3.92
CA GLU A 58 18.74 3.97 -2.86
C GLU A 58 17.70 3.73 -1.77
N GLU A 59 16.97 4.78 -1.38
CA GLU A 59 15.89 4.65 -0.39
C GLU A 59 14.78 3.73 -0.89
N LYS A 60 14.41 3.85 -2.16
CA LYS A 60 13.35 3.02 -2.74
C LYS A 60 13.72 1.54 -2.76
N ASN A 61 15.01 1.23 -2.94
CA ASN A 61 15.48 -0.13 -3.09
C ASN A 61 16.03 -0.73 -1.80
N ALA A 62 16.05 0.03 -0.73
CA ALA A 62 16.58 -0.46 0.55
C ALA A 62 15.69 -1.56 1.12
N MET A 63 16.33 -2.50 1.81
CA MET A 63 15.58 -3.52 2.54
C MET A 63 14.87 -2.87 3.73
N PRO A 64 13.66 -3.32 4.07
CA PRO A 64 12.97 -2.77 5.23
C PRO A 64 13.76 -3.00 6.51
N ARG A 65 13.93 -1.93 7.28
CA ARG A 65 14.61 -2.01 8.59
C ARG A 65 13.64 -2.40 9.70
N LYS A 66 12.40 -1.97 9.56
CA LYS A 66 11.37 -2.23 10.54
C LYS A 66 10.07 -2.57 9.82
N PRO A 67 9.94 -3.82 9.33
CA PRO A 67 8.73 -4.20 8.62
C PRO A 67 7.54 -4.21 9.58
N ILE A 68 6.55 -3.36 9.31
CA ILE A 68 5.36 -3.27 10.14
C ILE A 68 4.31 -4.29 9.76
N ILE A 69 4.45 -4.86 8.57
CA ILE A 69 3.63 -5.97 8.10
C ILE A 69 4.51 -6.92 7.29
N GLU A 70 3.98 -8.14 7.07
CA GLU A 70 4.55 -9.06 6.10
C GLU A 70 3.48 -9.37 5.07
N ILE A 71 3.84 -9.30 3.80
CA ILE A 71 2.92 -9.61 2.71
C ILE A 71 3.11 -11.08 2.32
N VAL A 72 2.05 -11.86 2.45
CA VAL A 72 2.06 -13.26 2.05
C VAL A 72 1.83 -13.38 0.55
N CYS A 73 0.81 -12.67 0.05
CA CYS A 73 0.53 -12.60 -1.38
C CYS A 73 -0.35 -11.40 -1.66
N TYR A 74 -0.45 -11.04 -2.92
CA TYR A 74 -1.29 -9.92 -3.35
C TYR A 74 -1.82 -10.18 -4.74
N CYS A 75 -2.89 -9.47 -5.08
CA CYS A 75 -3.47 -9.51 -6.41
C CYS A 75 -3.94 -8.10 -6.76
N VAL A 76 -3.53 -7.58 -7.91
CA VAL A 76 -3.86 -6.23 -8.34
C VAL A 76 -4.73 -6.32 -9.59
N MET A 77 -5.94 -5.84 -9.47
CA MET A 77 -6.94 -5.85 -10.56
C MET A 77 -7.18 -4.42 -11.02
N PRO A 78 -7.75 -4.22 -12.23
CA PRO A 78 -7.89 -2.84 -12.75
C PRO A 78 -8.59 -1.86 -11.82
N ASN A 79 -9.54 -2.31 -11.02
CA ASN A 79 -10.32 -1.41 -10.17
C ASN A 79 -10.25 -1.75 -8.68
N HIS A 80 -9.41 -2.68 -8.30
CA HIS A 80 -9.27 -3.03 -6.89
C HIS A 80 -7.99 -3.84 -6.68
N PHE A 81 -7.64 -4.05 -5.40
CA PHE A 81 -6.50 -4.91 -5.07
C PHE A 81 -6.80 -5.69 -3.79
N HIS A 82 -6.08 -6.79 -3.64
CA HIS A 82 -6.16 -7.67 -2.47
C HIS A 82 -4.77 -7.87 -1.90
N PHE A 83 -4.69 -7.88 -0.58
CA PHE A 83 -3.46 -8.30 0.12
C PHE A 83 -3.83 -9.37 1.13
N LEU A 84 -2.99 -10.37 1.29
CA LEU A 84 -2.98 -11.21 2.46
C LEU A 84 -1.74 -10.84 3.25
N VAL A 85 -1.92 -10.28 4.44
CA VAL A 85 -0.82 -9.71 5.22
C VAL A 85 -0.88 -10.18 6.66
N LYS A 86 0.28 -10.18 7.30
CA LYS A 86 0.42 -10.42 8.73
C LYS A 86 0.82 -9.13 9.39
N GLN A 87 0.16 -8.76 10.48
CA GLN A 87 0.50 -7.55 11.21
C GLN A 87 1.64 -7.83 12.19
N ASN A 88 2.69 -7.01 12.13
CA ASN A 88 3.87 -7.18 12.99
C ASN A 88 3.86 -6.26 14.21
N GLU A 89 3.11 -5.16 14.13
CA GLU A 89 3.04 -4.22 15.25
C GLU A 89 1.70 -3.51 15.27
N ASP A 90 1.39 -2.87 16.40
CA ASP A 90 0.12 -2.16 16.55
C ASP A 90 -0.02 -1.09 15.46
N GLY A 91 -1.17 -1.10 14.78
CA GLY A 91 -1.45 -0.14 13.72
C GLY A 91 -0.69 -0.39 12.44
N GLY A 92 0.07 -1.50 12.32
CA GLY A 92 0.89 -1.77 11.15
C GLY A 92 0.09 -1.82 9.86
N ILE A 93 -0.99 -2.60 9.83
CA ILE A 93 -1.82 -2.72 8.62
C ILE A 93 -2.45 -1.38 8.29
N ARG A 94 -3.00 -0.69 9.29
CA ARG A 94 -3.63 0.62 9.07
C ARG A 94 -2.65 1.61 8.48
N ASN A 95 -1.47 1.72 9.06
CA ASN A 95 -0.46 2.66 8.60
C ASN A 95 0.05 2.30 7.20
N PHE A 96 0.27 1.01 6.94
CA PHE A 96 0.71 0.54 5.65
C PHE A 96 -0.31 0.90 4.56
N ILE A 97 -1.58 0.58 4.78
CA ILE A 97 -2.64 0.84 3.79
C ILE A 97 -2.80 2.35 3.58
N ARG A 98 -2.81 3.13 4.66
CA ARG A 98 -2.98 4.58 4.57
C ARG A 98 -1.86 5.22 3.75
N LYS A 99 -0.62 4.89 4.06
CA LYS A 99 0.54 5.48 3.36
C LYS A 99 0.59 5.04 1.91
N THR A 100 0.36 3.77 1.66
CA THR A 100 0.38 3.21 0.30
C THR A 100 -0.71 3.84 -0.56
N THR A 101 -1.93 3.86 -0.06
CA THR A 101 -3.05 4.37 -0.85
C THR A 101 -2.95 5.88 -1.05
N ASN A 102 -2.52 6.63 -0.03
CA ASN A 102 -2.34 8.08 -0.19
C ASN A 102 -1.27 8.41 -1.23
N SER A 103 -0.16 7.70 -1.19
CA SER A 103 0.92 7.92 -2.14
C SER A 103 0.49 7.58 -3.57
N TYR A 104 -0.15 6.44 -3.74
CA TYR A 104 -0.63 6.04 -5.07
C TYR A 104 -1.72 6.97 -5.59
N ALA A 105 -2.64 7.38 -4.72
CA ALA A 105 -3.73 8.28 -5.12
C ALA A 105 -3.18 9.61 -5.63
N LYS A 106 -2.16 10.16 -4.98
CA LYS A 106 -1.51 11.38 -5.46
C LYS A 106 -0.90 11.19 -6.84
N TYR A 107 -0.18 10.10 -7.03
CA TYR A 107 0.40 9.78 -8.33
C TYR A 107 -0.68 9.69 -9.41
N PHE A 108 -1.73 8.95 -9.13
CA PHE A 108 -2.79 8.69 -10.11
C PHE A 108 -3.55 9.97 -10.45
N ASN A 109 -3.85 10.79 -9.45
CA ASN A 109 -4.57 12.04 -9.66
C ASN A 109 -3.75 13.06 -10.43
N ILE A 110 -2.46 13.16 -10.17
CA ILE A 110 -1.58 14.04 -10.93
C ILE A 110 -1.51 13.59 -12.38
N LYS A 111 -1.35 12.30 -12.60
CA LYS A 111 -1.31 11.74 -13.94
C LYS A 111 -2.57 12.03 -14.74
N ARG A 112 -3.74 11.92 -14.10
CA ARG A 112 -5.02 12.13 -14.77
C ARG A 112 -5.35 13.59 -15.01
N LYS A 113 -4.81 14.47 -14.21
CA LYS A 113 -5.12 15.88 -14.32
C LYS A 113 -4.67 16.46 -15.61
N ARG A 114 -3.47 16.23 -15.93
CA ARG A 114 -2.95 16.75 -17.14
C ARG A 114 -3.47 17.99 -17.61
#